data_128ad5c7af8d692e7261929da32face9
#
_entry.id   128ad5c7af8d692e7261929da32face9
#
_cell.length_a   1.000
_cell.length_b   1.000
_cell.length_c   1.000
_cell.angle_alpha   90.00
_cell.angle_beta   90.00
_cell.angle_gamma   90.00
#
_symmetry.space_group_name_H-M   'P 1'
#
loop_
_entity.id
_entity.type
_entity.pdbx_description
1 polymer ?
#
loop_
_entity_poly.entity_id
_entity_poly.type
_entity_poly.pdbx_seq_one_letter_code
_entity_poly.pdbx_strand_id
1 'polypeptide(L)'
;MKVAVFTTSYPRHEGDLAGRFVFDLVRHLRERGVEIEVVGPGAYRDFGLTGSSGPGLVASVRRKPWLAPPLGGSMVRALRRAAKDADLVHANWLAGAAIARFAGKPFVVTLHGSGTAGRLSDLALAERSPRLVRRLLGQARAVICVSPALAEAMRGVGITNVQEIPYGVEIPDETSPGDDPPTVLFAGRLSPEKRIDVVAAATDGLPRVVAGDGPLRDLLPDALGFVPQQELFGLMDRAAVLLLTSEREGLPNVVLEAMARGKTVVSTPVGGIPAVIEDDETGLLVPIGDVQATRAAVERALADGELRRRIGAAARERVREYCSWDRVTERTLQVYDAARTG
;
A
#
# COMPACT_ATOMS: atom_id res chain seq x y z
N MET A 1 -23.63 10.78 5.24
CA MET A 1 -22.58 11.53 4.55
C MET A 1 -22.33 10.90 3.19
N LYS A 2 -22.26 11.72 2.13
CA LYS A 2 -21.97 11.24 0.76
C LYS A 2 -20.60 11.72 0.31
N VAL A 3 -19.75 10.80 -0.16
CA VAL A 3 -18.36 11.07 -0.56
C VAL A 3 -18.11 10.61 -1.99
N ALA A 4 -17.54 11.49 -2.83
CA ALA A 4 -17.04 11.11 -4.15
C ALA A 4 -15.57 10.72 -4.04
N VAL A 5 -15.25 9.45 -4.26
CA VAL A 5 -13.86 8.94 -4.20
C VAL A 5 -13.27 8.95 -5.59
N PHE A 6 -12.21 9.75 -5.81
CA PHE A 6 -11.48 9.78 -7.06
C PHE A 6 -10.18 8.97 -6.97
N THR A 7 -9.99 8.09 -7.93
CA THR A 7 -8.77 7.25 -8.01
C THR A 7 -8.40 6.92 -9.46
N THR A 8 -7.10 6.79 -9.73
CA THR A 8 -6.58 6.34 -11.02
C THR A 8 -6.31 4.83 -11.07
N SER A 9 -6.51 4.14 -9.93
CA SER A 9 -6.34 2.69 -9.81
C SER A 9 -7.48 2.14 -8.94
N TYR A 10 -8.26 1.23 -9.49
CA TYR A 10 -9.40 0.59 -8.83
C TYR A 10 -9.70 -0.72 -9.54
N PRO A 11 -10.06 -1.81 -8.84
CA PRO A 11 -10.36 -3.09 -9.48
C PRO A 11 -11.49 -2.98 -10.49
N ARG A 12 -11.32 -3.59 -11.66
CA ARG A 12 -12.31 -3.62 -12.75
C ARG A 12 -13.13 -4.90 -12.80
N HIS A 13 -12.58 -5.96 -12.22
CA HIS A 13 -13.20 -7.28 -12.12
C HIS A 13 -12.69 -8.00 -10.86
N GLU A 14 -13.34 -9.07 -10.52
CA GLU A 14 -12.90 -9.95 -9.43
C GLU A 14 -11.52 -10.50 -9.73
N GLY A 15 -10.60 -10.44 -8.75
CA GLY A 15 -9.19 -10.82 -8.90
C GLY A 15 -8.26 -9.71 -9.41
N ASP A 16 -8.77 -8.54 -9.82
CA ASP A 16 -7.92 -7.39 -10.16
C ASP A 16 -7.37 -6.75 -8.87
N LEU A 17 -6.04 -6.71 -8.76
CA LEU A 17 -5.35 -6.11 -7.60
C LEU A 17 -5.11 -4.60 -7.73
N ALA A 18 -5.45 -4.00 -8.87
CA ALA A 18 -5.23 -2.58 -9.12
C ALA A 18 -6.02 -1.71 -8.12
N GLY A 19 -5.33 -1.01 -7.23
CA GLY A 19 -5.97 -0.13 -6.24
C GLY A 19 -6.82 -0.86 -5.20
N ARG A 20 -6.51 -2.11 -4.90
CA ARG A 20 -7.23 -2.95 -3.94
C ARG A 20 -7.40 -2.25 -2.58
N PHE A 21 -6.38 -1.58 -2.07
CA PHE A 21 -6.43 -0.81 -0.82
C PHE A 21 -7.46 0.34 -0.86
N VAL A 22 -7.71 0.96 -2.03
CA VAL A 22 -8.80 1.96 -2.18
C VAL A 22 -10.16 1.26 -2.16
N PHE A 23 -10.26 0.10 -2.82
CA PHE A 23 -11.48 -0.71 -2.83
C PHE A 23 -11.86 -1.16 -1.42
N ASP A 24 -10.90 -1.69 -0.66
CA ASP A 24 -11.14 -2.17 0.69
C ASP A 24 -11.52 -1.01 1.63
N LEU A 25 -10.87 0.14 1.54
CA LEU A 25 -11.27 1.34 2.29
C LEU A 25 -12.71 1.77 1.96
N VAL A 26 -13.06 1.79 0.67
CA VAL A 26 -14.43 2.12 0.23
C VAL A 26 -15.45 1.13 0.79
N ARG A 27 -15.14 -0.17 0.78
CA ARG A 27 -16.00 -1.22 1.35
C ARG A 27 -16.27 -0.97 2.83
N HIS A 28 -15.22 -0.81 3.63
CA HIS A 28 -15.35 -0.60 5.08
C HIS A 28 -16.02 0.72 5.46
N LEU A 29 -15.80 1.78 4.69
CA LEU A 29 -16.52 3.04 4.90
C LEU A 29 -18.02 2.91 4.58
N ARG A 30 -18.38 2.14 3.55
CA ARG A 30 -19.81 1.83 3.25
C ARG A 30 -20.46 1.02 4.36
N GLU A 31 -19.77 0.04 4.92
CA GLU A 31 -20.22 -0.74 6.09
C GLU A 31 -20.50 0.15 7.32
N ARG A 32 -19.80 1.30 7.41
CA ARG A 32 -20.04 2.35 8.44
C ARG A 32 -21.07 3.39 8.03
N GLY A 33 -21.85 3.15 6.97
CA GLY A 33 -22.96 4.00 6.53
C GLY A 33 -22.56 5.23 5.70
N VAL A 34 -21.34 5.28 5.13
CA VAL A 34 -20.98 6.33 4.19
C VAL A 34 -21.49 5.98 2.79
N GLU A 35 -22.25 6.87 2.17
CA GLU A 35 -22.63 6.74 0.76
C GLU A 35 -21.42 7.13 -0.11
N ILE A 36 -20.90 6.20 -0.88
CA ILE A 36 -19.68 6.44 -1.69
C ILE A 36 -19.94 6.19 -3.17
N GLU A 37 -19.65 7.21 -3.97
CA GLU A 37 -19.57 7.11 -5.43
C GLU A 37 -18.09 7.11 -5.86
N VAL A 38 -17.67 6.04 -6.55
CA VAL A 38 -16.27 5.89 -6.98
C VAL A 38 -16.09 6.35 -8.42
N VAL A 39 -15.19 7.29 -8.63
CA VAL A 39 -14.74 7.76 -9.94
C VAL A 39 -13.36 7.17 -10.22
N GLY A 40 -13.36 5.94 -10.68
CA GLY A 40 -12.16 5.15 -11.03
C GLY A 40 -12.01 4.93 -12.54
N PRO A 41 -11.06 4.06 -12.94
CA PRO A 41 -10.94 3.61 -14.33
C PRO A 41 -12.26 3.05 -14.86
N GLY A 42 -12.69 3.52 -16.03
CA GLY A 42 -14.01 3.20 -16.61
C GLY A 42 -15.09 4.27 -16.36
N ALA A 43 -15.02 5.05 -15.30
CA ALA A 43 -15.94 6.17 -15.04
C ALA A 43 -15.61 7.42 -15.89
N TYR A 44 -14.41 7.51 -16.42
CA TYR A 44 -13.96 8.57 -17.32
C TYR A 44 -13.33 7.99 -18.60
N ARG A 45 -13.31 8.77 -19.67
CA ARG A 45 -12.68 8.37 -20.93
C ARG A 45 -11.15 8.44 -20.77
N ASP A 46 -10.49 7.31 -20.88
CA ASP A 46 -9.05 7.16 -20.63
C ASP A 46 -8.19 7.14 -21.92
N PHE A 47 -8.83 7.17 -23.09
CA PHE A 47 -8.17 7.16 -24.39
C PHE A 47 -7.21 5.99 -24.61
N GLY A 48 -7.49 4.84 -23.94
CA GLY A 48 -6.64 3.65 -24.00
C GLY A 48 -5.33 3.76 -23.22
N LEU A 49 -5.25 4.68 -22.26
CA LEU A 49 -4.05 4.88 -21.40
C LEU A 49 -4.04 4.00 -20.15
N THR A 50 -5.19 3.44 -19.76
CA THR A 50 -5.33 2.59 -18.57
C THR A 50 -5.68 1.16 -18.97
N GLY A 51 -4.69 0.34 -19.25
CA GLY A 51 -4.87 -1.11 -19.48
C GLY A 51 -4.62 -1.92 -18.23
N SER A 52 -5.24 -3.10 -18.09
CA SER A 52 -5.07 -4.02 -16.95
C SER A 52 -3.63 -4.56 -16.81
N SER A 53 -2.88 -4.58 -17.90
CA SER A 53 -1.50 -5.11 -17.97
C SER A 53 -0.46 -4.05 -18.37
N GLY A 54 -0.82 -2.76 -18.35
CA GLY A 54 0.02 -1.67 -18.83
C GLY A 54 0.96 -1.09 -17.75
N PRO A 55 1.88 -0.22 -18.18
CA PRO A 55 2.90 0.39 -17.31
C PRO A 55 2.35 1.44 -16.32
N GLY A 56 1.03 1.48 -16.13
CA GLY A 56 0.33 2.48 -15.32
C GLY A 56 0.03 3.79 -16.06
N LEU A 57 -0.96 4.55 -15.55
CA LEU A 57 -1.45 5.77 -16.19
C LEU A 57 -0.34 6.80 -16.43
N VAL A 58 0.49 7.04 -15.42
CA VAL A 58 1.57 8.04 -15.49
C VAL A 58 2.59 7.72 -16.57
N ALA A 59 3.01 6.45 -16.67
CA ALA A 59 3.96 6.02 -17.70
C ALA A 59 3.33 6.06 -19.10
N SER A 60 2.04 5.74 -19.22
CA SER A 60 1.30 5.82 -20.49
C SER A 60 1.15 7.26 -20.97
N VAL A 61 0.83 8.20 -20.08
CA VAL A 61 0.76 9.64 -20.38
C VAL A 61 2.13 10.18 -20.79
N ARG A 62 3.23 9.73 -20.18
CA ARG A 62 4.58 10.14 -20.62
C ARG A 62 4.92 9.73 -22.05
N ARG A 63 4.40 8.59 -22.51
CA ARG A 63 4.57 8.13 -23.91
C ARG A 63 3.70 8.90 -24.90
N LYS A 64 2.55 9.44 -24.43
CA LYS A 64 1.58 10.17 -25.26
C LYS A 64 1.14 11.47 -24.53
N PRO A 65 2.03 12.46 -24.33
CA PRO A 65 1.77 13.63 -23.49
C PRO A 65 0.64 14.52 -24.01
N TRP A 66 0.35 14.49 -25.30
CA TRP A 66 -0.78 15.22 -25.91
C TRP A 66 -2.15 14.72 -25.43
N LEU A 67 -2.23 13.52 -24.87
CA LEU A 67 -3.47 13.00 -24.30
C LEU A 67 -3.71 13.46 -22.85
N ALA A 68 -2.74 14.10 -22.19
CA ALA A 68 -2.89 14.58 -20.82
C ALA A 68 -4.02 15.62 -20.67
N PRO A 69 -4.15 16.66 -21.53
CA PRO A 69 -5.26 17.62 -21.39
C PRO A 69 -6.65 16.99 -21.60
N PRO A 70 -6.95 16.23 -22.66
CA PRO A 70 -8.27 15.62 -22.84
C PRO A 70 -8.57 14.58 -21.75
N LEU A 71 -7.57 13.81 -21.26
CA LEU A 71 -7.72 12.90 -20.14
C LEU A 71 -8.10 13.66 -18.86
N GLY A 72 -7.35 14.71 -18.50
CA GLY A 72 -7.63 15.56 -17.34
C GLY A 72 -9.03 16.17 -17.41
N GLY A 73 -9.42 16.70 -18.57
CA GLY A 73 -10.77 17.21 -18.81
C GLY A 73 -11.88 16.17 -18.63
N SER A 74 -11.63 14.92 -19.08
CA SER A 74 -12.54 13.79 -18.88
C SER A 74 -12.68 13.43 -17.40
N MET A 75 -11.56 13.35 -16.66
CA MET A 75 -11.53 13.06 -15.22
C MET A 75 -12.25 14.13 -14.42
N VAL A 76 -11.97 15.43 -14.68
CA VAL A 76 -12.66 16.55 -14.01
C VAL A 76 -14.15 16.51 -14.26
N ARG A 77 -14.60 16.25 -15.50
CA ARG A 77 -16.02 16.15 -15.83
C ARG A 77 -16.70 15.01 -15.10
N ALA A 78 -16.07 13.82 -15.05
CA ALA A 78 -16.61 12.66 -14.33
C ALA A 78 -16.69 12.94 -12.83
N LEU A 79 -15.62 13.51 -12.23
CA LEU A 79 -15.60 13.84 -10.82
C LEU A 79 -16.63 14.92 -10.45
N ARG A 80 -16.78 15.97 -11.25
CA ARG A 80 -17.81 17.00 -11.03
C ARG A 80 -19.22 16.44 -11.03
N ARG A 81 -19.49 15.45 -11.88
CA ARG A 81 -20.79 14.78 -11.93
C ARG A 81 -21.05 14.01 -10.64
N ALA A 82 -20.11 13.18 -10.20
CA ALA A 82 -20.20 12.44 -8.95
C ALA A 82 -20.23 13.33 -7.71
N ALA A 83 -19.47 14.44 -7.74
CA ALA A 83 -19.41 15.39 -6.65
C ALA A 83 -20.62 16.30 -6.52
N LYS A 84 -21.55 16.33 -7.50
CA LYS A 84 -22.71 17.26 -7.49
C LYS A 84 -23.47 17.20 -6.16
N ASP A 85 -23.81 15.97 -5.72
CA ASP A 85 -24.59 15.72 -4.53
C ASP A 85 -23.72 15.19 -3.36
N ALA A 86 -22.39 15.18 -3.51
CA ALA A 86 -21.46 14.77 -2.46
C ALA A 86 -21.19 15.91 -1.48
N ASP A 87 -20.96 15.56 -0.22
CA ASP A 87 -20.53 16.48 0.83
C ASP A 87 -19.03 16.78 0.71
N LEU A 88 -18.24 15.79 0.24
CA LEU A 88 -16.79 15.79 0.22
C LEU A 88 -16.25 15.00 -0.98
N VAL A 89 -15.06 15.35 -1.45
CA VAL A 89 -14.26 14.55 -2.39
C VAL A 89 -13.08 13.93 -1.66
N HIS A 90 -12.86 12.63 -1.83
CA HIS A 90 -11.63 11.97 -1.38
C HIS A 90 -10.80 11.57 -2.61
N ALA A 91 -9.68 12.21 -2.82
CA ALA A 91 -8.77 11.92 -3.93
C ALA A 91 -7.61 11.04 -3.48
N ASN A 92 -7.09 10.25 -4.40
CA ASN A 92 -5.92 9.39 -4.16
C ASN A 92 -4.76 9.86 -5.05
N TRP A 93 -3.54 9.88 -4.49
CA TRP A 93 -2.28 10.39 -5.07
C TRP A 93 -2.29 11.90 -5.38
N LEU A 94 -1.13 12.47 -5.57
CA LEU A 94 -0.96 13.87 -6.02
C LEU A 94 -1.67 14.15 -7.35
N ALA A 95 -1.71 13.16 -8.25
CA ALA A 95 -2.46 13.29 -9.50
C ALA A 95 -3.97 13.45 -9.25
N GLY A 96 -4.51 12.75 -8.25
CA GLY A 96 -5.90 12.91 -7.82
C GLY A 96 -6.17 14.29 -7.22
N ALA A 97 -5.24 14.83 -6.42
CA ALA A 97 -5.35 16.18 -5.90
C ALA A 97 -5.45 17.22 -7.02
N ALA A 98 -4.65 17.06 -8.09
CA ALA A 98 -4.70 17.94 -9.26
C ALA A 98 -6.09 17.98 -9.93
N ILE A 99 -6.84 16.88 -9.87
CA ILE A 99 -8.20 16.77 -10.43
C ILE A 99 -9.24 17.27 -9.41
N ALA A 100 -9.12 16.88 -8.13
CA ALA A 100 -10.09 17.17 -7.07
C ALA A 100 -10.28 18.68 -6.84
N ARG A 101 -9.23 19.49 -6.98
CA ARG A 101 -9.32 20.95 -6.86
C ARG A 101 -10.32 21.61 -7.82
N PHE A 102 -10.70 20.91 -8.88
CA PHE A 102 -11.70 21.40 -9.85
C PHE A 102 -13.11 20.81 -9.62
N ALA A 103 -13.30 20.02 -8.57
CA ALA A 103 -14.59 19.39 -8.28
C ALA A 103 -15.66 20.38 -7.74
N GLY A 104 -15.23 21.53 -7.18
CA GLY A 104 -16.14 22.52 -6.57
C GLY A 104 -16.67 22.10 -5.20
N LYS A 105 -16.00 21.16 -4.52
CA LYS A 105 -16.34 20.66 -3.18
C LYS A 105 -15.08 20.66 -2.30
N PRO A 106 -15.22 20.69 -0.97
CA PRO A 106 -14.12 20.37 -0.06
C PRO A 106 -13.50 19.03 -0.44
N PHE A 107 -12.18 18.88 -0.31
CA PHE A 107 -11.56 17.60 -0.62
C PHE A 107 -10.44 17.24 0.35
N VAL A 108 -10.26 15.96 0.56
CA VAL A 108 -9.13 15.34 1.24
C VAL A 108 -8.33 14.51 0.24
N VAL A 109 -7.07 14.27 0.54
CA VAL A 109 -6.18 13.51 -0.35
C VAL A 109 -5.45 12.46 0.44
N THR A 110 -5.48 11.20 -0.02
CA THR A 110 -4.57 10.17 0.48
C THR A 110 -3.38 10.02 -0.46
N LEU A 111 -2.18 10.12 0.12
CA LEU A 111 -0.90 9.88 -0.52
C LEU A 111 -0.36 8.49 -0.15
N HIS A 112 0.15 7.78 -1.16
CA HIS A 112 0.52 6.36 -1.02
C HIS A 112 2.03 6.10 -1.06
N GLY A 113 2.86 7.13 -1.13
CA GLY A 113 4.31 7.03 -1.03
C GLY A 113 5.02 6.62 -2.32
N SER A 114 5.88 5.62 -2.23
CA SER A 114 6.86 5.29 -3.26
C SER A 114 6.36 4.39 -4.39
N GLY A 115 5.12 4.03 -4.49
CA GLY A 115 4.51 3.15 -5.50
C GLY A 115 5.31 2.93 -6.81
N THR A 116 4.80 2.16 -7.74
CA THR A 116 5.44 1.82 -9.03
C THR A 116 5.78 3.02 -9.94
N ALA A 117 5.35 4.23 -9.57
CA ALA A 117 5.60 5.46 -10.34
C ALA A 117 7.07 5.98 -10.27
N GLY A 118 7.95 5.38 -9.47
CA GLY A 118 9.36 5.74 -9.37
C GLY A 118 9.55 7.24 -9.11
N ARG A 119 10.19 7.97 -10.06
CA ARG A 119 10.46 9.42 -9.96
C ARG A 119 9.21 10.31 -9.87
N LEU A 120 8.02 9.79 -10.11
CA LEU A 120 6.74 10.48 -10.02
C LEU A 120 5.87 9.96 -8.88
N SER A 121 6.44 9.19 -7.95
CA SER A 121 5.79 8.86 -6.69
C SER A 121 5.55 10.12 -5.86
N ASP A 122 4.58 10.06 -4.94
CA ASP A 122 4.26 11.19 -4.07
C ASP A 122 5.48 11.68 -3.28
N LEU A 123 6.29 10.74 -2.77
CA LEU A 123 7.53 11.04 -2.04
C LEU A 123 8.59 11.68 -2.94
N ALA A 124 8.88 11.09 -4.10
CA ALA A 124 9.88 11.63 -5.03
C ALA A 124 9.50 13.01 -5.59
N LEU A 125 8.20 13.29 -5.74
CA LEU A 125 7.73 14.63 -6.13
C LEU A 125 7.88 15.65 -5.00
N ALA A 126 7.68 15.25 -3.74
CA ALA A 126 7.92 16.11 -2.59
C ALA A 126 9.39 16.57 -2.52
N GLU A 127 10.32 15.66 -2.72
CA GLU A 127 11.75 15.95 -2.72
C GLU A 127 12.18 16.85 -3.89
N ARG A 128 11.68 16.57 -5.10
CA ARG A 128 12.16 17.22 -6.34
C ARG A 128 11.41 18.49 -6.71
N SER A 129 10.17 18.64 -6.29
CA SER A 129 9.29 19.73 -6.69
C SER A 129 8.38 20.20 -5.55
N PRO A 130 8.94 20.61 -4.39
CA PRO A 130 8.17 20.97 -3.21
C PRO A 130 7.15 22.09 -3.45
N ARG A 131 7.49 23.05 -4.34
CA ARG A 131 6.57 24.15 -4.71
C ARG A 131 5.33 23.62 -5.45
N LEU A 132 5.51 22.62 -6.34
CA LEU A 132 4.40 21.98 -7.05
C LEU A 132 3.50 21.22 -6.08
N VAL A 133 4.09 20.44 -5.18
CA VAL A 133 3.35 19.67 -4.17
C VAL A 133 2.53 20.60 -3.28
N ARG A 134 3.11 21.69 -2.76
CA ARG A 134 2.37 22.73 -2.01
C ARG A 134 1.21 23.31 -2.81
N ARG A 135 1.44 23.63 -4.08
CA ARG A 135 0.37 24.15 -4.94
C ARG A 135 -0.76 23.17 -5.17
N LEU A 136 -0.46 21.88 -5.30
CA LEU A 136 -1.47 20.82 -5.51
C LEU A 136 -2.28 20.53 -4.25
N LEU A 137 -1.61 20.49 -3.09
CA LEU A 137 -2.22 20.12 -1.81
C LEU A 137 -2.76 21.30 -0.99
N GLY A 138 -2.36 22.53 -1.30
CA GLY A 138 -2.69 23.71 -0.51
C GLY A 138 -4.18 24.06 -0.41
N GLN A 139 -5.04 23.42 -1.20
CA GLN A 139 -6.50 23.56 -1.12
C GLN A 139 -7.17 22.34 -0.48
N ALA A 140 -6.41 21.28 -0.21
CA ALA A 140 -6.95 20.10 0.48
C ALA A 140 -7.28 20.45 1.93
N ARG A 141 -8.41 19.99 2.43
CA ARG A 141 -8.79 20.16 3.84
C ARG A 141 -7.95 19.28 4.77
N ALA A 142 -7.52 18.12 4.27
CA ALA A 142 -6.57 17.25 4.94
C ALA A 142 -5.75 16.46 3.91
N VAL A 143 -4.52 16.14 4.28
CA VAL A 143 -3.62 15.27 3.52
C VAL A 143 -3.32 14.05 4.37
N ILE A 144 -3.87 12.91 3.97
CA ILE A 144 -3.67 11.62 4.62
C ILE A 144 -2.40 10.99 4.04
N CYS A 145 -1.48 10.62 4.90
CA CYS A 145 -0.24 9.92 4.54
C CYS A 145 -0.26 8.51 5.14
N VAL A 146 0.04 7.50 4.31
CA VAL A 146 -0.04 6.09 4.74
C VAL A 146 1.16 5.62 5.57
N SER A 147 2.15 6.47 5.78
CA SER A 147 3.30 6.16 6.63
C SER A 147 3.89 7.42 7.28
N PRO A 148 4.58 7.28 8.45
CA PRO A 148 5.26 8.39 9.12
C PRO A 148 6.26 9.11 8.22
N ALA A 149 7.08 8.35 7.48
CA ALA A 149 8.08 8.92 6.57
C ALA A 149 7.45 9.82 5.49
N LEU A 150 6.30 9.40 4.93
CA LEU A 150 5.56 10.22 3.97
C LEU A 150 4.94 11.46 4.64
N ALA A 151 4.42 11.31 5.86
CA ALA A 151 3.86 12.41 6.64
C ALA A 151 4.93 13.47 6.95
N GLU A 152 6.11 13.02 7.36
CA GLU A 152 7.26 13.90 7.63
C GLU A 152 7.71 14.63 6.35
N ALA A 153 7.83 13.93 5.23
CA ALA A 153 8.16 14.54 3.94
C ALA A 153 7.12 15.63 3.55
N MET A 154 5.83 15.38 3.76
CA MET A 154 4.79 16.38 3.48
C MET A 154 4.87 17.59 4.43
N ARG A 155 5.13 17.37 5.72
CA ARG A 155 5.37 18.48 6.67
C ARG A 155 6.63 19.27 6.29
N GLY A 156 7.70 18.60 5.88
CA GLY A 156 8.94 19.20 5.40
C GLY A 156 8.76 20.09 4.18
N VAL A 157 7.82 19.80 3.29
CA VAL A 157 7.46 20.68 2.17
C VAL A 157 6.44 21.76 2.55
N GLY A 158 6.06 21.89 3.83
CA GLY A 158 5.20 22.96 4.35
C GLY A 158 3.69 22.68 4.28
N ILE A 159 3.28 21.42 4.25
CA ILE A 159 1.87 21.01 4.42
C ILE A 159 1.59 20.86 5.92
N THR A 160 0.62 21.61 6.45
CA THR A 160 0.33 21.69 7.89
C THR A 160 -0.82 20.77 8.35
N ASN A 161 -1.73 20.42 7.45
CA ASN A 161 -2.93 19.61 7.69
C ASN A 161 -2.71 18.12 7.38
N VAL A 162 -1.52 17.61 7.70
CA VAL A 162 -1.14 16.21 7.48
C VAL A 162 -1.70 15.32 8.57
N GLN A 163 -2.38 14.25 8.15
CA GLN A 163 -2.87 13.16 8.99
C GLN A 163 -2.16 11.87 8.60
N GLU A 164 -1.70 11.12 9.57
CA GLU A 164 -1.10 9.81 9.33
C GLU A 164 -2.15 8.73 9.54
N ILE A 165 -2.58 8.07 8.47
CA ILE A 165 -3.52 6.95 8.52
C ILE A 165 -2.97 5.84 7.62
N PRO A 166 -2.51 4.71 8.18
CA PRO A 166 -1.95 3.60 7.41
C PRO A 166 -3.02 2.87 6.58
N TYR A 167 -2.60 1.89 5.78
CA TYR A 167 -3.55 0.96 5.17
C TYR A 167 -4.23 0.11 6.24
N GLY A 168 -5.51 -0.20 6.02
CA GLY A 168 -6.23 -1.14 6.87
C GLY A 168 -5.85 -2.58 6.55
N VAL A 169 -5.87 -3.44 7.56
CA VAL A 169 -5.68 -4.88 7.42
C VAL A 169 -6.78 -5.63 8.15
N GLU A 170 -7.20 -6.76 7.58
CA GLU A 170 -8.10 -7.70 8.25
C GLU A 170 -7.32 -8.45 9.33
N ILE A 171 -7.88 -8.48 10.53
CA ILE A 171 -7.34 -9.25 11.65
C ILE A 171 -8.17 -10.54 11.74
N PRO A 172 -7.68 -11.70 11.28
CA PRO A 172 -8.44 -12.93 11.37
C PRO A 172 -8.69 -13.31 12.83
N ASP A 173 -9.81 -13.96 13.12
CA ASP A 173 -10.15 -14.37 14.51
C ASP A 173 -9.13 -15.37 15.05
N GLU A 174 -8.71 -16.30 14.23
CA GLU A 174 -7.75 -17.34 14.56
C GLU A 174 -6.42 -17.16 13.83
N THR A 175 -5.35 -17.70 14.41
CA THR A 175 -4.02 -17.75 13.80
C THR A 175 -3.59 -19.20 13.63
N SER A 176 -2.84 -19.47 12.54
CA SER A 176 -2.22 -20.79 12.32
C SER A 176 -0.76 -20.76 12.81
N PRO A 177 -0.27 -21.84 13.44
CA PRO A 177 1.15 -21.95 13.79
C PRO A 177 2.07 -22.11 12.56
N GLY A 178 1.51 -22.41 11.40
CA GLY A 178 2.22 -22.74 10.17
C GLY A 178 2.41 -24.26 10.01
N ASP A 179 3.00 -24.63 8.88
CA ASP A 179 3.29 -26.03 8.55
C ASP A 179 4.51 -26.55 9.33
N ASP A 180 4.60 -27.85 9.48
CA ASP A 180 5.78 -28.56 9.97
C ASP A 180 6.28 -29.51 8.86
N PRO A 181 7.50 -29.36 8.34
CA PRO A 181 8.54 -28.39 8.75
C PRO A 181 8.21 -26.93 8.38
N PRO A 182 8.73 -25.96 9.17
CA PRO A 182 8.45 -24.55 8.98
C PRO A 182 9.04 -24.01 7.67
N THR A 183 8.30 -23.15 6.97
CA THR A 183 8.67 -22.63 5.67
C THR A 183 8.78 -21.10 5.67
N VAL A 184 9.59 -20.56 4.75
CA VAL A 184 9.69 -19.12 4.46
C VAL A 184 8.75 -18.78 3.29
N LEU A 185 7.94 -17.75 3.45
CA LEU A 185 7.18 -17.14 2.36
C LEU A 185 7.82 -15.82 1.92
N PHE A 186 8.08 -15.69 0.64
CA PHE A 186 8.21 -14.39 -0.01
C PHE A 186 6.95 -14.13 -0.82
N ALA A 187 6.37 -12.93 -0.70
CA ALA A 187 5.21 -12.53 -1.49
C ALA A 187 5.37 -11.11 -2.02
N GLY A 188 5.39 -10.97 -3.35
CA GLY A 188 5.54 -9.67 -4.00
C GLY A 188 6.08 -9.75 -5.42
N ARG A 189 6.20 -8.58 -6.05
CA ARG A 189 6.78 -8.49 -7.40
C ARG A 189 8.25 -8.93 -7.39
N LEU A 190 8.65 -9.74 -8.35
CA LEU A 190 10.05 -10.17 -8.52
C LEU A 190 10.84 -9.10 -9.31
N SER A 191 11.19 -8.01 -8.62
CA SER A 191 11.77 -6.80 -9.21
C SER A 191 13.00 -6.32 -8.43
N PRO A 192 13.88 -5.49 -9.05
CA PRO A 192 15.14 -5.08 -8.42
C PRO A 192 14.98 -4.39 -7.06
N GLU A 193 13.95 -3.55 -6.90
CA GLU A 193 13.70 -2.84 -5.64
C GLU A 193 13.30 -3.76 -4.48
N LYS A 194 12.88 -4.99 -4.79
CA LYS A 194 12.58 -6.04 -3.79
C LYS A 194 13.80 -6.87 -3.43
N ARG A 195 14.97 -6.63 -4.08
CA ARG A 195 16.21 -7.34 -3.84
C ARG A 195 16.03 -8.87 -3.88
N ILE A 196 15.48 -9.35 -4.99
CA ILE A 196 15.25 -10.78 -5.22
C ILE A 196 16.56 -11.59 -5.20
N ASP A 197 17.69 -10.95 -5.53
CA ASP A 197 19.03 -11.49 -5.36
C ASP A 197 19.31 -11.89 -3.90
N VAL A 198 18.93 -11.04 -2.94
CA VAL A 198 19.07 -11.32 -1.49
C VAL A 198 18.10 -12.42 -1.06
N VAL A 199 16.85 -12.39 -1.53
CA VAL A 199 15.87 -13.47 -1.22
C VAL A 199 16.42 -14.81 -1.69
N ALA A 200 16.86 -14.92 -2.95
CA ALA A 200 17.38 -16.16 -3.52
C ALA A 200 18.57 -16.70 -2.72
N ALA A 201 19.56 -15.83 -2.45
CA ALA A 201 20.80 -16.22 -1.76
C ALA A 201 20.55 -16.55 -0.27
N ALA A 202 19.75 -15.76 0.44
CA ALA A 202 19.49 -15.97 1.86
C ALA A 202 18.61 -17.20 2.14
N THR A 203 17.79 -17.62 1.18
CA THR A 203 16.93 -18.81 1.33
C THR A 203 17.40 -20.03 0.57
N ASP A 204 18.63 -20.00 0.01
CA ASP A 204 19.19 -21.15 -0.69
C ASP A 204 19.31 -22.37 0.23
N GLY A 205 18.76 -23.51 -0.21
CA GLY A 205 18.68 -24.74 0.57
C GLY A 205 17.69 -24.75 1.74
N LEU A 206 16.91 -23.67 1.96
CA LEU A 206 15.86 -23.61 2.97
C LEU A 206 14.47 -23.90 2.36
N PRO A 207 13.54 -24.49 3.15
CA PRO A 207 12.15 -24.64 2.74
C PRO A 207 11.52 -23.26 2.48
N ARG A 208 11.15 -22.98 1.22
CA ARG A 208 10.57 -21.69 0.85
C ARG A 208 9.38 -21.83 -0.11
N VAL A 209 8.50 -20.85 -0.06
CA VAL A 209 7.45 -20.61 -1.04
C VAL A 209 7.58 -19.19 -1.56
N VAL A 210 7.53 -19.02 -2.87
CA VAL A 210 7.64 -17.71 -3.53
C VAL A 210 6.36 -17.43 -4.29
N ALA A 211 5.58 -16.45 -3.82
CA ALA A 211 4.36 -15.98 -4.48
C ALA A 211 4.63 -14.63 -5.16
N GLY A 212 4.74 -14.64 -6.47
CA GLY A 212 4.99 -13.44 -7.25
C GLY A 212 5.56 -13.71 -8.63
N ASP A 213 5.55 -12.65 -9.44
CA ASP A 213 6.09 -12.65 -10.79
C ASP A 213 6.83 -11.34 -11.07
N GLY A 214 7.70 -11.32 -12.06
CA GLY A 214 8.43 -10.10 -12.42
C GLY A 214 9.71 -10.36 -13.22
N PRO A 215 10.44 -9.28 -13.55
CA PRO A 215 11.62 -9.36 -14.43
C PRO A 215 12.78 -10.18 -13.86
N LEU A 216 12.80 -10.47 -12.55
CA LEU A 216 13.83 -11.28 -11.89
C LEU A 216 13.37 -12.68 -11.52
N ARG A 217 12.32 -13.20 -12.20
CA ARG A 217 11.80 -14.55 -11.97
C ARG A 217 12.86 -15.64 -12.15
N ASP A 218 13.82 -15.43 -13.04
CA ASP A 218 14.90 -16.39 -13.31
C ASP A 218 15.79 -16.66 -12.10
N LEU A 219 15.83 -15.75 -11.11
CA LEU A 219 16.55 -15.96 -9.83
C LEU A 219 15.78 -16.90 -8.89
N LEU A 220 14.48 -17.08 -9.09
CA LEU A 220 13.59 -17.92 -8.29
C LEU A 220 12.65 -18.73 -9.23
N PRO A 221 13.19 -19.72 -9.95
CA PRO A 221 12.45 -20.45 -10.97
C PRO A 221 11.28 -21.26 -10.39
N ASP A 222 11.31 -21.57 -9.11
CA ASP A 222 10.27 -22.24 -8.31
C ASP A 222 9.10 -21.28 -7.92
N ALA A 223 9.14 -20.00 -8.31
CA ALA A 223 8.06 -19.06 -8.00
C ALA A 223 6.72 -19.48 -8.63
N LEU A 224 5.67 -19.42 -7.81
CA LEU A 224 4.29 -19.79 -8.20
C LEU A 224 3.67 -18.84 -9.25
N GLY A 225 4.33 -17.69 -9.49
CA GLY A 225 3.74 -16.63 -10.29
C GLY A 225 2.76 -15.81 -9.49
N PHE A 226 1.85 -15.14 -10.19
CA PHE A 226 0.80 -14.35 -9.56
C PHE A 226 -0.18 -15.27 -8.81
N VAL A 227 -0.40 -14.98 -7.52
CA VAL A 227 -1.28 -15.73 -6.63
C VAL A 227 -2.45 -14.82 -6.21
N PRO A 228 -3.72 -15.27 -6.35
CA PRO A 228 -4.88 -14.55 -5.84
C PRO A 228 -4.81 -14.31 -4.33
N GLN A 229 -5.41 -13.23 -3.84
CA GLN A 229 -5.28 -12.82 -2.42
C GLN A 229 -5.72 -13.88 -1.42
N GLN A 230 -6.81 -14.61 -1.67
CA GLN A 230 -7.27 -15.66 -0.77
C GLN A 230 -6.28 -16.84 -0.69
N GLU A 231 -5.69 -17.20 -1.83
CA GLU A 231 -4.66 -18.23 -1.88
C GLU A 231 -3.38 -17.73 -1.18
N LEU A 232 -3.01 -16.46 -1.36
CA LEU A 232 -1.89 -15.83 -0.65
C LEU A 232 -2.09 -15.87 0.87
N PHE A 233 -3.29 -15.63 1.35
CA PHE A 233 -3.61 -15.75 2.77
C PHE A 233 -3.45 -17.20 3.26
N GLY A 234 -3.87 -18.19 2.49
CA GLY A 234 -3.60 -19.59 2.79
C GLY A 234 -2.11 -19.95 2.80
N LEU A 235 -1.30 -19.34 1.91
CA LEU A 235 0.16 -19.48 1.95
C LEU A 235 0.75 -18.81 3.20
N MET A 236 0.27 -17.63 3.59
CA MET A 236 0.69 -16.95 4.82
C MET A 236 0.34 -17.80 6.06
N ASP A 237 -0.86 -18.37 6.11
CA ASP A 237 -1.30 -19.18 7.24
C ASP A 237 -0.42 -20.44 7.41
N ARG A 238 0.06 -21.02 6.32
CA ARG A 238 0.99 -22.17 6.32
C ARG A 238 2.44 -21.77 6.59
N ALA A 239 2.86 -20.57 6.19
CA ALA A 239 4.23 -20.09 6.40
C ALA A 239 4.55 -19.90 7.89
N ALA A 240 5.81 -20.12 8.25
CA ALA A 240 6.37 -19.80 9.56
C ALA A 240 6.91 -18.36 9.60
N VAL A 241 7.49 -17.92 8.49
CA VAL A 241 8.18 -16.62 8.35
C VAL A 241 7.78 -15.96 7.04
N LEU A 242 7.47 -14.65 7.08
CA LEU A 242 7.44 -13.81 5.89
C LEU A 242 8.80 -13.12 5.74
N LEU A 243 9.42 -13.21 4.56
CA LEU A 243 10.67 -12.51 4.22
C LEU A 243 10.40 -11.37 3.23
N LEU A 244 10.88 -10.15 3.55
CA LEU A 244 10.85 -9.00 2.66
C LEU A 244 12.15 -8.21 2.73
N THR A 245 12.95 -8.20 1.65
CA THR A 245 14.31 -7.65 1.60
C THR A 245 14.43 -6.34 0.82
N SER A 246 13.32 -5.61 0.69
CA SER A 246 13.21 -4.43 -0.17
C SER A 246 14.18 -3.30 0.18
N GLU A 247 14.64 -2.56 -0.83
CA GLU A 247 15.38 -1.31 -0.66
C GLU A 247 14.47 -0.10 -0.45
N ARG A 248 13.22 -0.18 -0.91
CA ARG A 248 12.25 0.91 -0.83
C ARG A 248 10.84 0.36 -0.75
N GLU A 249 10.09 0.89 0.20
CA GLU A 249 8.66 0.62 0.38
C GLU A 249 7.89 1.90 0.74
N GLY A 250 6.57 1.87 0.58
CA GLY A 250 5.68 2.76 1.30
C GLY A 250 5.40 2.17 2.69
N LEU A 251 4.26 1.53 2.82
CA LEU A 251 3.93 0.58 3.89
C LEU A 251 3.42 -0.68 3.19
N PRO A 252 4.19 -1.78 3.18
CA PRO A 252 3.85 -2.96 2.39
C PRO A 252 2.70 -3.75 3.02
N ASN A 253 1.57 -3.89 2.33
CA ASN A 253 0.40 -4.62 2.82
C ASN A 253 0.75 -6.05 3.23
N VAL A 254 1.61 -6.73 2.47
CA VAL A 254 2.03 -8.10 2.76
C VAL A 254 2.64 -8.27 4.15
N VAL A 255 3.37 -7.25 4.63
CA VAL A 255 3.91 -7.22 5.99
C VAL A 255 2.77 -7.11 7.01
N LEU A 256 1.85 -6.16 6.81
CA LEU A 256 0.70 -5.98 7.70
C LEU A 256 -0.20 -7.23 7.74
N GLU A 257 -0.44 -7.84 6.58
CA GLU A 257 -1.24 -9.07 6.43
C GLU A 257 -0.60 -10.26 7.15
N ALA A 258 0.72 -10.42 7.06
CA ALA A 258 1.46 -11.46 7.78
C ALA A 258 1.47 -11.23 9.30
N MET A 259 1.73 -9.98 9.73
CA MET A 259 1.67 -9.59 11.14
C MET A 259 0.27 -9.81 11.73
N ALA A 260 -0.79 -9.46 10.99
CA ALA A 260 -2.17 -9.69 11.39
C ALA A 260 -2.50 -11.18 11.60
N ARG A 261 -1.82 -12.06 10.86
CA ARG A 261 -1.91 -13.53 10.98
C ARG A 261 -0.95 -14.10 12.03
N GLY A 262 -0.28 -13.25 12.80
CA GLY A 262 0.66 -13.68 13.85
C GLY A 262 1.93 -14.31 13.30
N LYS A 263 2.34 -13.98 12.07
CA LYS A 263 3.58 -14.50 11.48
C LYS A 263 4.78 -13.65 11.85
N THR A 264 5.92 -14.30 12.04
CA THR A 264 7.19 -13.59 12.19
C THR A 264 7.60 -13.01 10.84
N VAL A 265 7.87 -11.71 10.82
CA VAL A 265 8.35 -11.02 9.62
C VAL A 265 9.84 -10.75 9.76
N VAL A 266 10.63 -11.16 8.76
CA VAL A 266 12.03 -10.76 8.59
C VAL A 266 12.05 -9.71 7.49
N SER A 267 12.50 -8.49 7.79
CA SER A 267 12.44 -7.39 6.82
C SER A 267 13.57 -6.38 6.97
N THR A 268 13.77 -5.59 5.93
CA THR A 268 14.65 -4.41 5.95
C THR A 268 13.90 -3.19 6.54
N PRO A 269 14.58 -2.27 7.28
CA PRO A 269 13.95 -1.13 7.93
C PRO A 269 13.69 0.03 6.95
N VAL A 270 12.85 -0.18 5.92
CA VAL A 270 12.58 0.81 4.87
C VAL A 270 11.14 1.31 4.90
N GLY A 271 10.94 2.56 4.50
CA GLY A 271 9.62 3.18 4.37
C GLY A 271 8.82 3.20 5.66
N GLY A 272 7.63 2.59 5.64
CA GLY A 272 6.75 2.49 6.82
C GLY A 272 7.01 1.26 7.70
N ILE A 273 7.96 0.39 7.36
CA ILE A 273 8.24 -0.83 8.13
C ILE A 273 8.65 -0.51 9.57
N PRO A 274 9.53 0.49 9.88
CA PRO A 274 9.89 0.82 11.25
C PRO A 274 8.74 1.36 12.11
N ALA A 275 7.61 1.73 11.51
CA ALA A 275 6.43 2.14 12.26
C ALA A 275 5.64 0.95 12.84
N VAL A 276 5.83 -0.24 12.27
CA VAL A 276 5.08 -1.45 12.66
C VAL A 276 5.98 -2.56 13.19
N ILE A 277 7.26 -2.60 12.77
CA ILE A 277 8.23 -3.59 13.23
C ILE A 277 9.26 -2.90 14.16
N GLU A 278 9.29 -3.35 15.39
CA GLU A 278 10.34 -3.13 16.37
C GLU A 278 11.18 -4.42 16.43
N ASP A 279 12.52 -4.27 16.25
CA ASP A 279 13.42 -5.40 16.10
C ASP A 279 13.42 -6.31 17.33
N ASP A 280 13.37 -7.62 17.09
CA ASP A 280 13.27 -8.70 18.06
C ASP A 280 11.99 -8.67 18.94
N GLU A 281 11.11 -7.69 18.76
CA GLU A 281 9.84 -7.59 19.50
C GLU A 281 8.63 -7.93 18.61
N THR A 282 8.44 -7.21 17.49
CA THR A 282 7.30 -7.40 16.58
C THR A 282 7.71 -7.90 15.19
N GLY A 283 8.99 -8.19 15.00
CA GLY A 283 9.61 -8.72 13.80
C GLY A 283 11.12 -8.75 13.95
N LEU A 284 11.82 -9.16 12.88
CA LEU A 284 13.28 -9.16 12.82
C LEU A 284 13.72 -8.21 11.71
N LEU A 285 14.52 -7.21 12.06
CA LEU A 285 15.06 -6.25 11.10
C LEU A 285 16.49 -6.62 10.68
N VAL A 286 16.74 -6.58 9.38
CA VAL A 286 18.05 -6.90 8.80
C VAL A 286 18.54 -5.73 7.94
N PRO A 287 19.87 -5.51 7.83
CA PRO A 287 20.41 -4.47 6.98
C PRO A 287 20.06 -4.69 5.50
N ILE A 288 19.86 -3.59 4.77
CA ILE A 288 19.57 -3.64 3.33
C ILE A 288 20.72 -4.32 2.59
N GLY A 289 20.41 -5.36 1.82
CA GLY A 289 21.37 -6.07 0.97
C GLY A 289 22.29 -7.04 1.69
N ASP A 290 22.19 -7.18 3.00
CA ASP A 290 23.01 -8.11 3.78
C ASP A 290 22.40 -9.52 3.73
N VAL A 291 22.94 -10.36 2.86
CA VAL A 291 22.54 -11.76 2.67
C VAL A 291 22.81 -12.59 3.94
N GLN A 292 23.94 -12.36 4.62
CA GLN A 292 24.31 -13.17 5.78
C GLN A 292 23.44 -12.87 6.98
N ALA A 293 23.20 -11.59 7.28
CA ALA A 293 22.27 -11.19 8.34
C ALA A 293 20.84 -11.66 8.03
N THR A 294 20.39 -11.55 6.78
CA THR A 294 19.08 -12.02 6.34
C THR A 294 18.94 -13.53 6.56
N ARG A 295 19.93 -14.32 6.13
CA ARG A 295 19.94 -15.75 6.30
C ARG A 295 19.92 -16.14 7.79
N ALA A 296 20.78 -15.52 8.61
CA ALA A 296 20.82 -15.80 10.04
C ALA A 296 19.49 -15.53 10.74
N ALA A 297 18.82 -14.40 10.41
CA ALA A 297 17.52 -14.06 10.94
C ALA A 297 16.44 -15.07 10.53
N VAL A 298 16.44 -15.49 9.27
CA VAL A 298 15.53 -16.52 8.74
C VAL A 298 15.73 -17.86 9.43
N GLU A 299 16.99 -18.34 9.52
CA GLU A 299 17.33 -19.61 10.17
C GLU A 299 16.96 -19.60 11.65
N ARG A 300 17.24 -18.50 12.37
CA ARG A 300 16.81 -18.28 13.77
C ARG A 300 15.28 -18.41 13.89
N ALA A 301 14.55 -17.75 13.03
CA ALA A 301 13.10 -17.79 13.05
C ALA A 301 12.53 -19.17 12.67
N LEU A 302 13.15 -19.92 11.74
CA LEU A 302 12.73 -21.27 11.42
C LEU A 302 13.01 -22.27 12.56
N ALA A 303 14.16 -22.14 13.23
CA ALA A 303 14.58 -23.05 14.27
C ALA A 303 13.83 -22.87 15.61
N ASP A 304 13.41 -21.63 15.94
CA ASP A 304 12.85 -21.26 17.23
C ASP A 304 11.33 -21.01 17.17
N GLY A 305 10.55 -22.04 17.49
CA GLY A 305 9.08 -21.94 17.54
C GLY A 305 8.55 -21.04 18.66
N GLU A 306 9.28 -20.88 19.76
CA GLU A 306 8.89 -19.99 20.87
C GLU A 306 9.08 -18.53 20.48
N LEU A 307 10.21 -18.21 19.86
CA LEU A 307 10.46 -16.91 19.25
C LEU A 307 9.34 -16.53 18.28
N ARG A 308 8.97 -17.43 17.36
CA ARG A 308 7.89 -17.17 16.39
C ARG A 308 6.56 -16.86 17.08
N ARG A 309 6.20 -17.63 18.11
CA ARG A 309 4.95 -17.38 18.85
C ARG A 309 4.97 -16.04 19.57
N ARG A 310 6.08 -15.70 20.24
CA ARG A 310 6.25 -14.43 20.97
C ARG A 310 6.15 -13.25 20.01
N ILE A 311 6.99 -13.22 18.97
CA ILE A 311 7.03 -12.15 17.98
C ILE A 311 5.72 -12.05 17.22
N GLY A 312 5.16 -13.18 16.77
CA GLY A 312 3.90 -13.20 16.03
C GLY A 312 2.72 -12.66 16.83
N ALA A 313 2.63 -12.99 18.11
CA ALA A 313 1.59 -12.45 19.00
C ALA A 313 1.74 -10.92 19.17
N ALA A 314 2.95 -10.44 19.44
CA ALA A 314 3.23 -9.00 19.56
C ALA A 314 2.98 -8.25 18.24
N ALA A 315 3.41 -8.83 17.11
CA ALA A 315 3.16 -8.29 15.77
C ALA A 315 1.66 -8.12 15.49
N ARG A 316 0.87 -9.16 15.80
CA ARG A 316 -0.59 -9.13 15.62
C ARG A 316 -1.26 -8.04 16.45
N GLU A 317 -0.86 -7.89 17.72
CA GLU A 317 -1.41 -6.83 18.56
C GLU A 317 -1.01 -5.45 18.06
N ARG A 318 0.24 -5.27 17.65
CA ARG A 318 0.72 -4.03 17.06
C ARG A 318 -0.12 -3.58 15.87
N VAL A 319 -0.40 -4.48 14.91
CA VAL A 319 -1.20 -4.11 13.73
C VAL A 319 -2.68 -3.98 14.06
N ARG A 320 -3.22 -4.71 15.04
CA ARG A 320 -4.60 -4.53 15.51
C ARG A 320 -4.83 -3.11 16.03
N GLU A 321 -3.91 -2.59 16.84
CA GLU A 321 -3.98 -1.26 17.41
C GLU A 321 -3.72 -0.16 16.38
N TYR A 322 -2.77 -0.40 15.47
CA TYR A 322 -2.27 0.62 14.56
C TYR A 322 -3.10 0.75 13.28
N CYS A 323 -3.48 -0.37 12.65
CA CYS A 323 -4.02 -0.38 11.30
C CYS A 323 -5.14 -1.42 11.04
N SER A 324 -5.85 -1.91 12.08
CA SER A 324 -7.09 -2.65 11.82
C SER A 324 -8.08 -1.79 11.05
N TRP A 325 -8.96 -2.42 10.26
CA TRP A 325 -9.97 -1.68 9.49
C TRP A 325 -10.86 -0.81 10.38
N ASP A 326 -11.16 -1.24 11.60
CA ASP A 326 -11.91 -0.44 12.55
C ASP A 326 -11.20 0.89 12.89
N ARG A 327 -9.92 0.84 13.17
CA ARG A 327 -9.10 2.03 13.47
C ARG A 327 -8.94 2.94 12.26
N VAL A 328 -8.65 2.36 11.10
CA VAL A 328 -8.43 3.12 9.85
C VAL A 328 -9.71 3.82 9.40
N THR A 329 -10.86 3.12 9.44
CA THR A 329 -12.16 3.72 9.10
C THR A 329 -12.57 4.79 10.08
N GLU A 330 -12.43 4.57 11.39
CA GLU A 330 -12.73 5.57 12.42
C GLU A 330 -11.92 6.86 12.19
N ARG A 331 -10.60 6.75 12.03
CA ARG A 331 -9.72 7.91 11.78
C ARG A 331 -10.05 8.61 10.46
N THR A 332 -10.40 7.84 9.41
CA THR A 332 -10.81 8.40 8.13
C THR A 332 -12.11 9.18 8.25
N LEU A 333 -13.09 8.67 9.01
CA LEU A 333 -14.36 9.36 9.28
C LEU A 333 -14.15 10.66 10.05
N GLN A 334 -13.27 10.68 11.05
CA GLN A 334 -12.90 11.89 11.79
C GLN A 334 -12.32 12.96 10.84
N VAL A 335 -11.45 12.54 9.91
CA VAL A 335 -10.90 13.45 8.88
C VAL A 335 -12.01 13.98 7.96
N TYR A 336 -12.96 13.14 7.56
CA TYR A 336 -14.06 13.57 6.71
C TYR A 336 -14.98 14.57 7.42
N ASP A 337 -15.31 14.33 8.69
CA ASP A 337 -16.16 15.22 9.48
C ASP A 337 -15.47 16.59 9.67
N ALA A 338 -14.19 16.60 10.02
CA ALA A 338 -13.41 17.84 10.13
C ALA A 338 -13.33 18.61 8.78
N ALA A 339 -13.13 17.88 7.67
CA ALA A 339 -13.00 18.49 6.35
C ALA A 339 -14.31 19.07 5.81
N ARG A 340 -15.46 18.54 6.26
CA ARG A 340 -16.79 19.03 5.87
C ARG A 340 -17.21 20.29 6.61
N THR A 341 -16.83 20.42 7.89
CA THR A 341 -17.28 21.50 8.79
C THR A 341 -16.35 22.72 8.80
N GLY A 342 -15.10 22.60 8.41
CA GLY A 342 -14.12 23.68 8.29
C GLY A 342 -14.01 24.23 6.88
#